data_500df31feb3a4788bb1df5f32d7ecb20
#
_entry.id   500df31feb3a4788bb1df5f32d7ecb20
#
_cell.length_a   1.000
_cell.length_b   1.000
_cell.length_c   1.000
_cell.angle_alpha   90.00
_cell.angle_beta   90.00
_cell.angle_gamma   90.00
#
_symmetry.space_group_name_H-M   'P 1'
#
loop_
_entity.id
_entity.type
_entity.pdbx_description
1 polymer ?
#
loop_
_entity_poly.entity_id
_entity_poly.type
_entity_poly.pdbx_seq_one_letter_code
_entity_poly.pdbx_strand_id
1 'polypeptide(L)'
;MANNQSRPPRRGPMGPGMGPGVGEKAKDFKSAVKRLVKELGKFKILIIIALILAIAGAVLSISAPDRLSKLTDEIQAGIIPKMENGQMIMPEMNMEAIKSIALSLVILYACSAICTFIQSICMTEVANNFARSLRTRISVKINKLPLSYFDRHQSGDTLSRVTNDVDTIAQTMNQSLGSLVSNITLFLGSIIMMFYTNWIMALTAILSSLLGFMGMFAVLSKSQKYFVAKQEELGNLNGHIEEIYSGLNVVKAYNGKKESDKKFDEYNQKVCEANRKSQFLSGIMQPIMNFIGNFGYVAV
;
A
#
# COMPACT_ATOMS: atom_id res chain seq x y z
N MET A 1 -50.34 19.01 -8.61
CA MET A 1 -49.66 17.80 -8.14
C MET A 1 -48.20 17.88 -8.58
N ALA A 2 -47.31 18.35 -7.71
CA ALA A 2 -45.92 18.58 -8.04
C ALA A 2 -45.11 17.32 -7.66
N ASN A 3 -44.50 16.74 -8.67
CA ASN A 3 -43.72 15.52 -8.57
C ASN A 3 -42.33 15.82 -7.95
N ASN A 4 -42.13 15.42 -6.72
CA ASN A 4 -40.91 15.64 -5.92
C ASN A 4 -39.87 14.57 -6.28
N GLN A 5 -39.12 14.80 -7.36
CA GLN A 5 -37.99 13.96 -7.72
C GLN A 5 -36.78 14.41 -6.88
N SER A 6 -36.45 13.63 -5.85
CA SER A 6 -35.24 13.73 -5.06
C SER A 6 -34.00 13.62 -5.96
N ARG A 7 -33.30 14.74 -6.16
CA ARG A 7 -31.99 14.77 -6.84
C ARG A 7 -30.96 14.00 -6.01
N PRO A 8 -30.17 13.10 -6.58
CA PRO A 8 -29.07 12.47 -5.88
C PRO A 8 -28.01 13.51 -5.48
N PRO A 9 -27.32 13.34 -4.34
CA PRO A 9 -26.35 14.32 -3.86
C PRO A 9 -25.20 14.49 -4.85
N ARG A 10 -24.93 15.74 -5.24
CA ARG A 10 -23.77 16.13 -6.05
C ARG A 10 -22.50 15.80 -5.26
N ARG A 11 -21.67 14.86 -5.73
CA ARG A 11 -20.29 14.70 -5.27
C ARG A 11 -19.50 15.94 -5.71
N GLY A 12 -19.13 16.79 -4.74
CA GLY A 12 -18.20 17.89 -4.96
C GLY A 12 -16.79 17.39 -5.29
N PRO A 13 -15.91 18.23 -5.89
CA PRO A 13 -14.52 17.84 -6.19
C PRO A 13 -13.79 17.48 -4.90
N MET A 14 -13.16 16.30 -4.88
CA MET A 14 -12.31 15.80 -3.79
C MET A 14 -11.17 16.80 -3.55
N GLY A 15 -11.17 17.48 -2.40
CA GLY A 15 -10.07 18.31 -1.94
C GLY A 15 -8.84 17.46 -1.60
N PRO A 16 -7.61 18.02 -1.71
CA PRO A 16 -6.39 17.31 -1.36
C PRO A 16 -6.31 17.12 0.16
N GLY A 17 -6.58 15.91 0.65
CA GLY A 17 -6.52 15.58 2.09
C GLY A 17 -7.37 14.41 2.55
N MET A 18 -8.15 13.79 1.69
CA MET A 18 -8.85 12.56 2.02
C MET A 18 -7.89 11.39 1.92
N GLY A 19 -7.46 10.86 3.08
CA GLY A 19 -6.86 9.53 3.16
C GLY A 19 -7.78 8.48 2.49
N PRO A 20 -7.30 7.26 2.20
CA PRO A 20 -8.06 6.28 1.43
C PRO A 20 -9.41 6.05 2.11
N GLY A 21 -10.44 6.67 1.55
CA GLY A 21 -11.81 6.40 1.94
C GLY A 21 -12.01 4.89 1.87
N VAL A 22 -12.74 4.35 2.81
CA VAL A 22 -13.16 2.94 2.78
C VAL A 22 -13.77 2.70 1.39
N GLY A 23 -12.97 2.18 0.46
CA GLY A 23 -13.39 1.93 -0.91
C GLY A 23 -14.66 1.09 -0.85
N GLU A 24 -15.69 1.47 -1.61
CA GLU A 24 -16.89 0.65 -1.73
C GLU A 24 -16.45 -0.79 -2.01
N LYS A 25 -16.77 -1.70 -1.09
CA LYS A 25 -16.45 -3.13 -1.28
C LYS A 25 -17.07 -3.56 -2.59
N ALA A 26 -16.25 -4.09 -3.49
CA ALA A 26 -16.73 -4.61 -4.76
C ALA A 26 -17.86 -5.63 -4.47
N LYS A 27 -19.04 -5.40 -5.03
CA LYS A 27 -20.22 -6.25 -4.83
C LYS A 27 -19.97 -7.70 -5.19
N ASP A 28 -19.01 -7.96 -6.11
CA ASP A 28 -18.62 -9.29 -6.54
C ASP A 28 -17.12 -9.30 -6.92
N PHE A 29 -16.27 -9.32 -5.90
CA PHE A 29 -14.80 -9.30 -6.05
C PHE A 29 -14.29 -10.49 -6.87
N LYS A 30 -14.83 -11.70 -6.60
CA LYS A 30 -14.37 -12.94 -7.26
C LYS A 30 -14.64 -12.93 -8.76
N SER A 31 -15.80 -12.42 -9.18
CA SER A 31 -16.17 -12.27 -10.58
C SER A 31 -15.33 -11.20 -11.27
N ALA A 32 -15.06 -10.07 -10.59
CA ALA A 32 -14.22 -9.00 -11.11
C ALA A 32 -12.78 -9.48 -11.38
N VAL A 33 -12.17 -10.18 -10.40
CA VAL A 33 -10.84 -10.77 -10.54
C VAL A 33 -10.80 -11.82 -11.66
N LYS A 34 -11.80 -12.70 -11.74
CA LYS A 34 -11.87 -13.72 -12.80
C LYS A 34 -11.95 -13.09 -14.19
N ARG A 35 -12.71 -12.00 -14.36
CA ARG A 35 -12.78 -11.25 -15.61
C ARG A 35 -11.45 -10.58 -15.94
N LEU A 36 -10.80 -9.98 -14.95
CA LEU A 36 -9.48 -9.35 -15.12
C LEU A 36 -8.46 -10.38 -15.61
N VAL A 37 -8.34 -11.53 -14.94
CA VAL A 37 -7.42 -12.61 -15.32
C VAL A 37 -7.72 -13.14 -16.73
N LYS A 38 -8.99 -13.28 -17.10
CA LYS A 38 -9.38 -13.70 -18.45
C LYS A 38 -8.95 -12.69 -19.53
N GLU A 39 -9.11 -11.40 -19.27
CA GLU A 39 -8.70 -10.35 -20.20
C GLU A 39 -7.16 -10.22 -20.31
N LEU A 40 -6.45 -10.46 -19.20
CA LEU A 40 -4.99 -10.51 -19.17
C LEU A 40 -4.40 -11.71 -19.94
N GLY A 41 -5.21 -12.72 -20.24
CA GLY A 41 -4.79 -13.90 -20.98
C GLY A 41 -4.17 -13.60 -22.35
N LYS A 42 -4.44 -12.44 -22.95
CA LYS A 42 -3.82 -11.97 -24.19
C LYS A 42 -2.33 -11.63 -24.02
N PHE A 43 -1.92 -11.25 -22.82
CA PHE A 43 -0.56 -10.82 -22.48
C PHE A 43 0.18 -11.88 -21.65
N LYS A 44 -0.31 -13.13 -21.64
CA LYS A 44 0.21 -14.23 -20.80
C LYS A 44 1.72 -14.43 -20.90
N ILE A 45 2.30 -14.27 -22.07
CA ILE A 45 3.76 -14.49 -22.29
C ILE A 45 4.56 -13.41 -21.54
N LEU A 46 4.21 -12.12 -21.72
CA LEU A 46 4.89 -11.03 -21.00
C LEU A 46 4.72 -11.15 -19.48
N ILE A 47 3.53 -11.53 -19.04
CA ILE A 47 3.24 -11.73 -17.61
C ILE A 47 4.09 -12.89 -17.06
N ILE A 48 4.19 -14.02 -17.77
CA ILE A 48 5.02 -15.15 -17.35
C ILE A 48 6.49 -14.73 -17.25
N ILE A 49 7.00 -14.02 -18.25
CA ILE A 49 8.38 -13.50 -18.23
C ILE A 49 8.59 -12.58 -17.03
N ALA A 50 7.67 -11.64 -16.81
CA ALA A 50 7.74 -10.73 -15.66
C ALA A 50 7.71 -11.48 -14.32
N LEU A 51 6.89 -12.52 -14.19
CA LEU A 51 6.81 -13.36 -12.99
C LEU A 51 8.10 -14.15 -12.76
N ILE A 52 8.68 -14.73 -13.79
CA ILE A 52 9.98 -15.45 -13.70
C ILE A 52 11.08 -14.48 -13.25
N LEU A 53 11.14 -13.28 -13.85
CA LEU A 53 12.12 -12.26 -13.47
C LEU A 53 11.90 -11.75 -12.04
N ALA A 54 10.64 -11.60 -11.61
CA ALA A 54 10.31 -11.21 -10.24
C ALA A 54 10.80 -12.26 -9.22
N ILE A 55 10.58 -13.54 -9.51
CA ILE A 55 11.06 -14.65 -8.68
C ILE A 55 12.59 -14.70 -8.68
N ALA A 56 13.23 -14.61 -9.85
CA ALA A 56 14.69 -14.62 -9.97
C ALA A 56 15.32 -13.44 -9.18
N GLY A 57 14.81 -12.22 -9.35
CA GLY A 57 15.26 -11.05 -8.60
C GLY A 57 15.09 -11.19 -7.09
N ALA A 58 13.96 -11.75 -6.64
CA ALA A 58 13.69 -12.01 -5.23
C ALA A 58 14.64 -13.07 -4.66
N VAL A 59 14.88 -14.18 -5.35
CA VAL A 59 15.82 -15.24 -4.92
C VAL A 59 17.24 -14.70 -4.82
N LEU A 60 17.69 -13.90 -5.79
CA LEU A 60 18.99 -13.24 -5.72
C LEU A 60 19.07 -12.30 -4.50
N SER A 61 18.03 -11.54 -4.23
CA SER A 61 17.96 -10.64 -3.08
C SER A 61 18.00 -11.37 -1.74
N ILE A 62 17.33 -12.53 -1.62
CA ILE A 62 17.34 -13.38 -0.42
C ILE A 62 18.71 -14.00 -0.17
N SER A 63 19.50 -14.24 -1.20
CA SER A 63 20.86 -14.81 -1.06
C SER A 63 21.91 -13.79 -0.63
N ALA A 64 21.62 -12.49 -0.69
CA ALA A 64 22.56 -11.43 -0.35
C ALA A 64 22.97 -11.39 1.14
N PRO A 65 22.07 -11.55 2.12
CA PRO A 65 22.43 -11.59 3.55
C PRO A 65 23.41 -12.73 3.90
N ASP A 66 23.30 -13.91 3.28
CA ASP A 66 24.24 -15.02 3.50
C ASP A 66 25.67 -14.64 3.05
N ARG A 67 25.79 -13.96 1.90
CA ARG A 67 27.08 -13.45 1.43
C ARG A 67 27.62 -12.33 2.31
N LEU A 68 26.74 -11.47 2.79
CA LEU A 68 27.12 -10.39 3.71
C LEU A 68 27.60 -10.94 5.06
N SER A 69 26.97 -12.00 5.59
CA SER A 69 27.44 -12.70 6.78
C SER A 69 28.87 -13.23 6.59
N LYS A 70 29.14 -13.93 5.48
CA LYS A 70 30.48 -14.43 5.16
C LYS A 70 31.52 -13.31 5.05
N LEU A 71 31.15 -12.16 4.49
CA LEU A 71 32.01 -10.98 4.46
C LEU A 71 32.34 -10.48 5.86
N THR A 72 31.32 -10.42 6.73
CA THR A 72 31.50 -10.00 8.11
C THR A 72 32.37 -10.98 8.90
N ASP A 73 32.18 -12.28 8.69
CA ASP A 73 32.97 -13.33 9.33
C ASP A 73 34.46 -13.28 8.95
N GLU A 74 34.77 -13.03 7.67
CA GLU A 74 36.15 -12.84 7.17
C GLU A 74 36.80 -11.59 7.77
N ILE A 75 36.08 -10.48 7.86
CA ILE A 75 36.55 -9.24 8.46
C ILE A 75 36.80 -9.48 9.96
N GLN A 76 35.87 -10.12 10.66
CA GLN A 76 35.99 -10.44 12.08
C GLN A 76 37.19 -11.38 12.35
N ALA A 77 37.38 -12.39 11.52
CA ALA A 77 38.51 -13.31 11.60
C ALA A 77 39.86 -12.62 11.45
N GLY A 78 39.93 -11.52 10.69
CA GLY A 78 41.14 -10.70 10.51
C GLY A 78 41.39 -9.66 11.58
N ILE A 79 40.40 -9.34 12.44
CA ILE A 79 40.54 -8.31 13.48
C ILE A 79 40.69 -8.92 14.87
N ILE A 80 40.05 -10.05 15.16
CA ILE A 80 40.05 -10.64 16.48
C ILE A 80 41.35 -11.43 16.70
N PRO A 81 42.16 -11.07 17.71
CA PRO A 81 43.37 -11.83 18.06
C PRO A 81 43.01 -13.27 18.39
N LYS A 82 43.69 -14.24 17.78
CA LYS A 82 43.58 -15.65 18.15
C LYS A 82 44.69 -16.05 19.13
N MET A 83 44.30 -16.78 20.16
CA MET A 83 45.28 -17.44 21.03
C MET A 83 45.71 -18.76 20.38
N GLU A 84 46.93 -18.80 19.88
CA GLU A 84 47.54 -20.01 19.35
C GLU A 84 48.83 -20.30 20.16
N ASN A 85 48.92 -21.46 20.75
CA ASN A 85 50.07 -21.89 21.61
C ASN A 85 50.42 -20.95 22.77
N GLY A 86 49.41 -20.24 23.36
CA GLY A 86 49.65 -19.33 24.49
C GLY A 86 50.19 -17.95 24.10
N GLN A 87 50.37 -17.68 22.83
CA GLN A 87 50.75 -16.36 22.31
C GLN A 87 49.58 -15.71 21.59
N MET A 88 49.39 -14.39 21.78
CA MET A 88 48.40 -13.58 21.10
C MET A 88 48.93 -13.26 19.68
N ILE A 89 48.38 -13.88 18.66
CA ILE A 89 48.74 -13.61 17.26
C ILE A 89 47.66 -12.75 16.68
N MET A 90 48.05 -11.60 16.06
CA MET A 90 47.19 -10.80 15.22
C MET A 90 47.06 -11.50 13.86
N PRO A 91 45.89 -12.02 13.48
CA PRO A 91 45.74 -12.63 12.17
C PRO A 91 45.84 -11.57 11.05
N GLU A 92 46.46 -11.94 9.92
CA GLU A 92 46.48 -11.11 8.74
C GLU A 92 45.08 -11.13 8.08
N MET A 93 44.59 -9.95 7.73
CA MET A 93 43.31 -9.79 7.05
C MET A 93 43.39 -10.32 5.60
N ASN A 94 42.59 -11.32 5.25
CA ASN A 94 42.58 -11.88 3.90
C ASN A 94 41.81 -10.93 2.93
N MET A 95 42.54 -9.92 2.43
CA MET A 95 41.95 -8.91 1.51
C MET A 95 41.48 -9.50 0.18
N GLU A 96 42.04 -10.63 -0.27
CA GLU A 96 41.59 -11.29 -1.51
C GLU A 96 40.23 -11.95 -1.33
N ALA A 97 40.01 -12.65 -0.20
CA ALA A 97 38.72 -13.24 0.13
C ALA A 97 37.65 -12.14 0.29
N ILE A 98 37.94 -11.05 1.02
CA ILE A 98 37.06 -9.92 1.20
C ILE A 98 36.67 -9.29 -0.13
N LYS A 99 37.63 -9.02 -1.04
CA LYS A 99 37.38 -8.48 -2.37
C LYS A 99 36.50 -9.42 -3.22
N SER A 100 36.77 -10.72 -3.18
CA SER A 100 36.00 -11.73 -3.93
C SER A 100 34.54 -11.77 -3.46
N ILE A 101 34.30 -11.79 -2.14
CA ILE A 101 32.96 -11.78 -1.57
C ILE A 101 32.24 -10.46 -1.88
N ALA A 102 32.94 -9.33 -1.73
CA ALA A 102 32.36 -8.00 -2.05
C ALA A 102 31.99 -7.91 -3.53
N LEU A 103 32.85 -8.38 -4.44
CA LEU A 103 32.56 -8.41 -5.87
C LEU A 103 31.34 -9.30 -6.17
N SER A 104 31.25 -10.48 -5.53
CA SER A 104 30.11 -11.38 -5.68
C SER A 104 28.79 -10.72 -5.22
N LEU A 105 28.81 -9.93 -4.15
CA LEU A 105 27.66 -9.14 -3.67
C LEU A 105 27.25 -8.07 -4.69
N VAL A 106 28.22 -7.33 -5.24
CA VAL A 106 27.94 -6.32 -6.29
C VAL A 106 27.29 -6.96 -7.51
N ILE A 107 27.83 -8.09 -7.99
CA ILE A 107 27.24 -8.81 -9.12
C ILE A 107 25.82 -9.28 -8.78
N LEU A 108 25.60 -9.83 -7.60
CA LEU A 108 24.31 -10.35 -7.15
C LEU A 108 23.25 -9.24 -7.09
N TYR A 109 23.59 -8.08 -6.52
CA TYR A 109 22.68 -6.93 -6.47
C TYR A 109 22.45 -6.33 -7.87
N ALA A 110 23.50 -6.26 -8.72
CA ALA A 110 23.36 -5.78 -10.08
C ALA A 110 22.42 -6.68 -10.90
N CYS A 111 22.58 -8.00 -10.81
CA CYS A 111 21.69 -8.96 -11.47
C CYS A 111 20.24 -8.84 -10.95
N SER A 112 20.06 -8.73 -9.64
CA SER A 112 18.73 -8.51 -9.04
C SER A 112 18.08 -7.22 -9.54
N ALA A 113 18.84 -6.13 -9.59
CA ALA A 113 18.37 -4.83 -10.12
C ALA A 113 17.97 -4.93 -11.60
N ILE A 114 18.78 -5.59 -12.43
CA ILE A 114 18.47 -5.82 -13.85
C ILE A 114 17.18 -6.65 -13.99
N CYS A 115 17.03 -7.73 -13.24
CA CYS A 115 15.81 -8.54 -13.26
C CYS A 115 14.58 -7.70 -12.89
N THR A 116 14.66 -6.90 -11.83
CA THR A 116 13.57 -6.03 -11.38
C THR A 116 13.26 -4.93 -12.41
N PHE A 117 14.29 -4.37 -13.04
CA PHE A 117 14.12 -3.35 -14.07
C PHE A 117 13.41 -3.91 -15.31
N ILE A 118 13.85 -5.05 -15.84
CA ILE A 118 13.21 -5.69 -16.99
C ILE A 118 11.78 -6.13 -16.65
N GLN A 119 11.56 -6.68 -15.45
CA GLN A 119 10.23 -7.03 -14.95
C GLN A 119 9.30 -5.81 -14.93
N SER A 120 9.79 -4.66 -14.48
CA SER A 120 9.01 -3.41 -14.42
C SER A 120 8.63 -2.94 -15.83
N ILE A 121 9.54 -3.03 -16.80
CA ILE A 121 9.24 -2.71 -18.21
C ILE A 121 8.16 -3.63 -18.76
N CYS A 122 8.28 -4.95 -18.56
CA CYS A 122 7.28 -5.92 -19.01
C CYS A 122 5.90 -5.63 -18.42
N MET A 123 5.83 -5.30 -17.12
CA MET A 123 4.56 -4.99 -16.46
C MET A 123 3.95 -3.66 -16.92
N THR A 124 4.79 -2.66 -17.19
CA THR A 124 4.34 -1.37 -17.75
C THR A 124 3.75 -1.57 -19.14
N GLU A 125 4.39 -2.39 -19.98
CA GLU A 125 3.89 -2.71 -21.32
C GLU A 125 2.55 -3.45 -21.25
N VAL A 126 2.42 -4.43 -20.35
CA VAL A 126 1.14 -5.14 -20.11
C VAL A 126 0.04 -4.16 -19.69
N ALA A 127 0.32 -3.30 -18.71
CA ALA A 127 -0.63 -2.34 -18.18
C ALA A 127 -1.11 -1.33 -19.25
N ASN A 128 -0.18 -0.78 -20.03
CA ASN A 128 -0.48 0.18 -21.09
C ASN A 128 -1.29 -0.45 -22.22
N ASN A 129 -0.92 -1.64 -22.69
CA ASN A 129 -1.66 -2.33 -23.73
C ASN A 129 -3.04 -2.78 -23.27
N PHE A 130 -3.17 -3.17 -22.00
CA PHE A 130 -4.46 -3.46 -21.40
C PHE A 130 -5.36 -2.21 -21.33
N ALA A 131 -4.83 -1.08 -20.86
CA ALA A 131 -5.55 0.20 -20.83
C ALA A 131 -5.99 0.63 -22.21
N ARG A 132 -5.11 0.54 -23.21
CA ARG A 132 -5.45 0.81 -24.61
C ARG A 132 -6.60 -0.08 -25.11
N SER A 133 -6.55 -1.37 -24.82
CA SER A 133 -7.60 -2.32 -25.19
C SER A 133 -8.93 -1.97 -24.53
N LEU A 134 -8.92 -1.61 -23.23
CA LEU A 134 -10.13 -1.18 -22.52
C LEU A 134 -10.71 0.09 -23.13
N ARG A 135 -9.91 1.13 -23.35
CA ARG A 135 -10.37 2.39 -23.95
C ARG A 135 -10.99 2.17 -25.32
N THR A 136 -10.35 1.37 -26.19
CA THR A 136 -10.89 1.03 -27.50
C THR A 136 -12.23 0.33 -27.40
N ARG A 137 -12.37 -0.65 -26.51
CA ARG A 137 -13.63 -1.40 -26.32
C ARG A 137 -14.74 -0.53 -25.76
N ILE A 138 -14.43 0.36 -24.81
CA ILE A 138 -15.40 1.31 -24.24
C ILE A 138 -15.84 2.30 -25.32
N SER A 139 -14.91 2.87 -26.09
CA SER A 139 -15.22 3.79 -27.18
C SER A 139 -16.13 3.16 -28.22
N VAL A 140 -15.79 1.94 -28.69
CA VAL A 140 -16.65 1.21 -29.64
C VAL A 140 -18.05 0.93 -29.05
N LYS A 141 -18.13 0.65 -27.74
CA LYS A 141 -19.42 0.42 -27.08
C LYS A 141 -20.23 1.71 -26.96
N ILE A 142 -19.59 2.83 -26.60
CA ILE A 142 -20.24 4.15 -26.52
C ILE A 142 -20.89 4.50 -27.87
N ASN A 143 -20.19 4.29 -28.98
CA ASN A 143 -20.73 4.58 -30.33
C ASN A 143 -21.92 3.69 -30.73
N LYS A 144 -22.15 2.58 -29.99
CA LYS A 144 -23.29 1.67 -30.22
C LYS A 144 -24.45 1.89 -29.24
N LEU A 145 -24.32 2.82 -28.30
CA LEU A 145 -25.37 3.10 -27.32
C LEU A 145 -26.47 3.98 -27.97
N PRO A 146 -27.73 3.73 -27.62
CA PRO A 146 -28.84 4.58 -28.09
C PRO A 146 -28.75 5.97 -27.43
N LEU A 147 -29.30 7.01 -28.13
CA LEU A 147 -29.32 8.38 -27.62
C LEU A 147 -30.00 8.49 -26.25
N SER A 148 -31.03 7.69 -25.99
CA SER A 148 -31.72 7.63 -24.69
C SER A 148 -30.82 7.27 -23.50
N TYR A 149 -29.66 6.66 -23.75
CA TYR A 149 -28.65 6.43 -22.71
C TYR A 149 -28.02 7.76 -22.27
N PHE A 150 -27.69 8.62 -23.22
CA PHE A 150 -27.04 9.91 -22.94
C PHE A 150 -28.00 10.92 -22.32
N ASP A 151 -29.31 10.79 -22.61
CA ASP A 151 -30.35 11.62 -21.96
C ASP A 151 -30.50 11.29 -20.47
N ARG A 152 -30.18 10.03 -20.06
CA ARG A 152 -30.31 9.56 -18.67
C ARG A 152 -29.01 9.58 -17.88
N HIS A 153 -27.87 9.68 -18.53
CA HIS A 153 -26.55 9.64 -17.90
C HIS A 153 -25.74 10.87 -18.28
N GLN A 154 -25.04 11.43 -17.30
CA GLN A 154 -24.18 12.58 -17.55
C GLN A 154 -22.99 12.17 -18.43
N SER A 155 -22.72 12.93 -19.48
CA SER A 155 -21.58 12.69 -20.38
C SER A 155 -20.24 12.70 -19.63
N GLY A 156 -20.13 13.51 -18.55
CA GLY A 156 -18.97 13.56 -17.68
C GLY A 156 -18.67 12.23 -16.96
N ASP A 157 -19.70 11.51 -16.50
CA ASP A 157 -19.51 10.20 -15.85
C ASP A 157 -18.97 9.17 -16.85
N THR A 158 -19.48 9.18 -18.08
CA THR A 158 -19.01 8.29 -19.13
C THR A 158 -17.57 8.59 -19.51
N LEU A 159 -17.21 9.87 -19.64
CA LEU A 159 -15.85 10.32 -19.93
C LEU A 159 -14.90 9.95 -18.80
N SER A 160 -15.29 10.16 -17.54
CA SER A 160 -14.50 9.79 -16.36
C SER A 160 -14.16 8.29 -16.33
N ARG A 161 -15.09 7.42 -16.72
CA ARG A 161 -14.83 5.96 -16.82
C ARG A 161 -13.80 5.62 -17.90
N VAL A 162 -13.80 6.31 -19.02
CA VAL A 162 -12.87 6.07 -20.13
C VAL A 162 -11.46 6.57 -19.80
N THR A 163 -11.37 7.63 -19.04
CA THR A 163 -10.09 8.26 -18.64
C THR A 163 -9.62 7.77 -17.26
N ASN A 164 -10.25 8.27 -16.21
CA ASN A 164 -9.76 8.10 -14.84
C ASN A 164 -9.84 6.64 -14.33
N ASP A 165 -10.96 5.93 -14.60
CA ASP A 165 -11.11 4.56 -14.10
C ASP A 165 -10.15 3.61 -14.83
N VAL A 166 -9.98 3.78 -16.14
CA VAL A 166 -9.05 2.97 -16.93
C VAL A 166 -7.59 3.24 -16.52
N ASP A 167 -7.24 4.51 -16.28
CA ASP A 167 -5.90 4.86 -15.80
C ASP A 167 -5.62 4.33 -14.39
N THR A 168 -6.60 4.41 -13.50
CA THR A 168 -6.49 3.83 -12.15
C THR A 168 -6.27 2.32 -12.20
N ILE A 169 -7.00 1.60 -13.06
CA ILE A 169 -6.79 0.16 -13.25
C ILE A 169 -5.39 -0.12 -13.79
N ALA A 170 -4.95 0.61 -14.82
CA ALA A 170 -3.63 0.41 -15.43
C ALA A 170 -2.50 0.68 -14.43
N GLN A 171 -2.60 1.77 -13.68
CA GLN A 171 -1.63 2.12 -12.65
C GLN A 171 -1.57 1.08 -11.52
N THR A 172 -2.73 0.65 -11.04
CA THR A 172 -2.84 -0.40 -10.01
C THR A 172 -2.25 -1.72 -10.50
N MET A 173 -2.51 -2.09 -11.74
CA MET A 173 -1.94 -3.30 -12.35
C MET A 173 -0.41 -3.21 -12.44
N ASN A 174 0.12 -2.09 -12.92
CA ASN A 174 1.55 -1.88 -13.05
C ASN A 174 2.26 -1.98 -11.69
N GLN A 175 1.71 -1.33 -10.66
CA GLN A 175 2.31 -1.31 -9.32
C GLN A 175 2.10 -2.61 -8.53
N SER A 176 0.91 -3.22 -8.64
CA SER A 176 0.51 -4.29 -7.72
C SER A 176 0.87 -5.69 -8.19
N LEU A 177 0.79 -6.01 -9.48
CA LEU A 177 1.00 -7.38 -9.93
C LEU A 177 2.46 -7.83 -9.79
N GLY A 178 3.40 -6.98 -10.23
CA GLY A 178 4.83 -7.28 -10.11
C GLY A 178 5.30 -7.34 -8.66
N SER A 179 4.92 -6.34 -7.86
CA SER A 179 5.29 -6.25 -6.44
C SER A 179 4.66 -7.38 -5.61
N LEU A 180 3.45 -7.82 -5.93
CA LEU A 180 2.78 -8.91 -5.23
C LEU A 180 3.58 -10.22 -5.33
N VAL A 181 4.02 -10.59 -6.53
CA VAL A 181 4.81 -11.81 -6.74
C VAL A 181 6.17 -11.70 -6.09
N SER A 182 6.87 -10.58 -6.25
CA SER A 182 8.16 -10.35 -5.60
C SER A 182 8.04 -10.43 -4.07
N ASN A 183 7.04 -9.77 -3.48
CA ASN A 183 6.83 -9.76 -2.04
C ASN A 183 6.43 -11.15 -1.49
N ILE A 184 5.60 -11.90 -2.19
CA ILE A 184 5.27 -13.29 -1.81
C ILE A 184 6.52 -14.17 -1.88
N THR A 185 7.32 -14.04 -2.94
CA THR A 185 8.56 -14.81 -3.10
C THR A 185 9.57 -14.44 -2.00
N LEU A 186 9.75 -13.14 -1.71
CA LEU A 186 10.60 -12.67 -0.62
C LEU A 186 10.12 -13.18 0.73
N PHE A 187 8.83 -13.13 1.00
CA PHE A 187 8.25 -13.59 2.26
C PHE A 187 8.44 -15.08 2.47
N LEU A 188 8.04 -15.89 1.49
CA LEU A 188 8.20 -17.36 1.57
C LEU A 188 9.67 -17.77 1.59
N GLY A 189 10.47 -17.16 0.72
CA GLY A 189 11.90 -17.44 0.62
C GLY A 189 12.65 -17.03 1.90
N SER A 190 12.33 -15.90 2.51
CA SER A 190 12.90 -15.48 3.79
C SER A 190 12.57 -16.46 4.90
N ILE A 191 11.33 -16.94 4.99
CA ILE A 191 10.94 -17.96 5.98
C ILE A 191 11.77 -19.24 5.76
N ILE A 192 11.86 -19.73 4.53
CA ILE A 192 12.64 -20.93 4.20
C ILE A 192 14.11 -20.76 4.58
N MET A 193 14.71 -19.61 4.22
CA MET A 193 16.11 -19.33 4.58
C MET A 193 16.34 -19.20 6.07
N MET A 194 15.41 -18.58 6.82
CA MET A 194 15.48 -18.51 8.29
C MET A 194 15.50 -19.90 8.91
N PHE A 195 14.62 -20.80 8.48
CA PHE A 195 14.60 -22.18 8.98
C PHE A 195 15.85 -22.97 8.57
N TYR A 196 16.38 -22.71 7.37
CA TYR A 196 17.61 -23.34 6.89
C TYR A 196 18.84 -22.89 7.70
N THR A 197 18.92 -21.61 8.05
CA THR A 197 20.05 -21.04 8.79
C THR A 197 20.02 -21.46 10.26
N ASN A 198 18.93 -21.24 10.96
CA ASN A 198 18.76 -21.64 12.36
C ASN A 198 17.27 -21.68 12.73
N TRP A 199 16.75 -22.87 12.99
CA TRP A 199 15.34 -23.07 13.29
C TRP A 199 14.87 -22.41 14.61
N ILE A 200 15.76 -22.31 15.62
CA ILE A 200 15.44 -21.69 16.91
C ILE A 200 15.30 -20.18 16.73
N MET A 201 16.23 -19.54 16.02
CA MET A 201 16.18 -18.12 15.71
C MET A 201 14.97 -17.81 14.81
N ALA A 202 14.64 -18.68 13.84
CA ALA A 202 13.46 -18.55 13.03
C ALA A 202 12.17 -18.55 13.87
N LEU A 203 12.06 -19.47 14.80
CA LEU A 203 10.91 -19.57 15.70
C LEU A 203 10.75 -18.33 16.58
N THR A 204 11.85 -17.85 17.18
CA THR A 204 11.84 -16.63 18.01
C THR A 204 11.44 -15.40 17.20
N ALA A 205 11.94 -15.24 15.98
CA ALA A 205 11.58 -14.13 15.11
C ALA A 205 10.10 -14.19 14.68
N ILE A 206 9.58 -15.37 14.36
CA ILE A 206 8.15 -15.56 14.02
C ILE A 206 7.26 -15.27 15.22
N LEU A 207 7.59 -15.77 16.41
CA LEU A 207 6.82 -15.53 17.63
C LEU A 207 6.80 -14.04 18.00
N SER A 208 7.95 -13.36 17.94
CA SER A 208 8.02 -11.92 18.21
C SER A 208 7.19 -11.12 17.21
N SER A 209 7.23 -11.49 15.92
CA SER A 209 6.41 -10.87 14.88
C SER A 209 4.92 -11.10 15.10
N LEU A 210 4.51 -12.31 15.48
CA LEU A 210 3.10 -12.62 15.80
C LEU A 210 2.58 -11.80 16.98
N LEU A 211 3.37 -11.67 18.04
CA LEU A 211 3.06 -10.80 19.19
C LEU A 211 2.87 -9.35 18.74
N GLY A 212 3.73 -8.90 17.83
CA GLY A 212 3.62 -7.59 17.21
C GLY A 212 2.34 -7.38 16.41
N PHE A 213 1.99 -8.34 15.57
CA PHE A 213 0.74 -8.30 14.83
C PHE A 213 -0.49 -8.33 15.73
N MET A 214 -0.47 -9.12 16.81
CA MET A 214 -1.55 -9.14 17.80
C MET A 214 -1.72 -7.77 18.48
N GLY A 215 -0.62 -7.16 18.92
CA GLY A 215 -0.63 -5.82 19.50
C GLY A 215 -1.15 -4.77 18.53
N MET A 216 -0.67 -4.79 17.28
CA MET A 216 -1.15 -3.89 16.23
C MET A 216 -2.64 -4.09 15.94
N PHE A 217 -3.11 -5.33 15.82
CA PHE A 217 -4.52 -5.62 15.58
C PHE A 217 -5.42 -5.11 16.70
N ALA A 218 -4.98 -5.23 17.97
CA ALA A 218 -5.71 -4.69 19.12
C ALA A 218 -5.82 -3.15 19.06
N VAL A 219 -4.73 -2.46 18.71
CA VAL A 219 -4.73 -1.00 18.53
C VAL A 219 -5.63 -0.60 17.37
N LEU A 220 -5.53 -1.29 16.22
CA LEU A 220 -6.34 -1.01 15.02
C LEU A 220 -7.84 -1.18 15.30
N SER A 221 -8.22 -2.28 15.92
CA SER A 221 -9.61 -2.58 16.29
C SER A 221 -10.20 -1.51 17.22
N LYS A 222 -9.41 -1.07 18.19
CA LYS A 222 -9.84 -0.01 19.12
C LYS A 222 -9.85 1.37 18.44
N SER A 223 -8.95 1.62 17.52
CA SER A 223 -8.83 2.87 16.77
C SER A 223 -10.00 3.08 15.81
N GLN A 224 -10.51 2.00 15.18
CA GLN A 224 -11.57 2.06 14.18
C GLN A 224 -12.81 2.83 14.67
N LYS A 225 -13.20 2.66 15.93
CA LYS A 225 -14.32 3.37 16.54
C LYS A 225 -14.14 4.90 16.48
N TYR A 226 -12.94 5.39 16.75
CA TYR A 226 -12.65 6.81 16.77
C TYR A 226 -12.51 7.40 15.36
N PHE A 227 -12.04 6.62 14.38
CA PHE A 227 -12.05 7.02 12.97
C PHE A 227 -13.46 7.18 12.43
N VAL A 228 -14.36 6.25 12.75
CA VAL A 228 -15.77 6.34 12.35
C VAL A 228 -16.42 7.56 13.02
N ALA A 229 -16.24 7.74 14.33
CA ALA A 229 -16.78 8.89 15.06
C ALA A 229 -16.26 10.23 14.49
N LYS A 230 -14.97 10.31 14.16
CA LYS A 230 -14.39 11.50 13.50
C LYS A 230 -15.08 11.80 12.17
N GLN A 231 -15.33 10.77 11.35
CA GLN A 231 -15.95 10.96 10.04
C GLN A 231 -17.42 11.38 10.16
N GLU A 232 -18.13 10.84 11.16
CA GLU A 232 -19.51 11.19 11.46
C GLU A 232 -19.63 12.65 11.94
N GLU A 233 -18.81 13.04 12.92
CA GLU A 233 -18.83 14.41 13.43
C GLU A 233 -18.37 15.44 12.39
N LEU A 234 -17.42 15.08 11.54
CA LEU A 234 -17.05 15.93 10.41
C LEU A 234 -18.19 16.07 9.39
N GLY A 235 -18.97 15.02 9.18
CA GLY A 235 -20.18 15.05 8.36
C GLY A 235 -21.24 16.00 8.95
N ASN A 236 -21.47 15.92 10.25
CA ASN A 236 -22.41 16.79 10.98
C ASN A 236 -22.00 18.27 10.91
N LEU A 237 -20.70 18.55 11.11
CA LEU A 237 -20.15 19.91 10.97
C LEU A 237 -20.33 20.46 9.55
N ASN A 238 -19.99 19.68 8.55
CA ASN A 238 -20.14 20.09 7.15
C ASN A 238 -21.61 20.30 6.78
N GLY A 239 -22.52 19.44 7.26
CA GLY A 239 -23.96 19.60 7.07
C GLY A 239 -24.48 20.92 7.68
N HIS A 240 -24.02 21.25 8.89
CA HIS A 240 -24.38 22.53 9.52
C HIS A 240 -23.84 23.73 8.73
N ILE A 241 -22.59 23.68 8.25
CA ILE A 241 -22.02 24.74 7.42
C ILE A 241 -22.85 24.93 6.13
N GLU A 242 -23.22 23.82 5.45
CA GLU A 242 -24.02 23.87 4.23
C GLU A 242 -25.42 24.44 4.49
N GLU A 243 -26.07 24.07 5.60
CA GLU A 243 -27.36 24.60 6.04
C GLU A 243 -27.29 26.12 6.24
N ILE A 244 -26.31 26.60 7.02
CA ILE A 244 -26.14 28.03 7.30
C ILE A 244 -25.79 28.83 6.03
N TYR A 245 -24.94 28.27 5.17
CA TYR A 245 -24.57 28.93 3.92
C TYR A 245 -25.76 29.04 2.95
N SER A 246 -26.56 27.98 2.86
CA SER A 246 -27.78 27.96 2.03
C SER A 246 -28.87 28.90 2.58
N GLY A 247 -28.98 29.01 3.89
CA GLY A 247 -29.94 29.86 4.61
C GLY A 247 -29.39 31.22 5.06
N LEU A 248 -28.24 31.68 4.54
CA LEU A 248 -27.52 32.85 5.08
C LEU A 248 -28.38 34.13 5.17
N ASN A 249 -29.24 34.36 4.20
CA ASN A 249 -30.15 35.53 4.20
C ASN A 249 -31.18 35.44 5.32
N VAL A 250 -31.67 34.23 5.61
CA VAL A 250 -32.63 34.00 6.72
C VAL A 250 -31.92 34.18 8.05
N VAL A 251 -30.74 33.58 8.22
CA VAL A 251 -29.93 33.75 9.45
C VAL A 251 -29.64 35.21 9.74
N LYS A 252 -29.31 36.00 8.72
CA LYS A 252 -29.10 37.45 8.86
C LYS A 252 -30.39 38.21 9.20
N ALA A 253 -31.50 37.91 8.51
CA ALA A 253 -32.77 38.57 8.70
C ALA A 253 -33.33 38.38 10.14
N TYR A 254 -33.13 37.20 10.72
CA TYR A 254 -33.58 36.84 12.06
C TYR A 254 -32.49 37.01 13.13
N ASN A 255 -31.36 37.63 12.80
CA ASN A 255 -30.23 37.82 13.73
C ASN A 255 -29.73 36.53 14.40
N GLY A 256 -29.83 35.39 13.70
CA GLY A 256 -29.50 34.06 14.19
C GLY A 256 -28.00 33.74 14.27
N LYS A 257 -27.11 34.72 14.02
CA LYS A 257 -25.66 34.50 13.97
C LYS A 257 -25.13 33.88 15.26
N LYS A 258 -25.48 34.39 16.42
CA LYS A 258 -24.99 33.88 17.73
C LYS A 258 -25.34 32.41 17.97
N GLU A 259 -26.55 32.01 17.57
CA GLU A 259 -27.02 30.63 17.73
C GLU A 259 -26.29 29.70 16.75
N SER A 260 -26.07 30.15 15.50
CA SER A 260 -25.30 29.43 14.52
C SER A 260 -23.84 29.23 14.94
N ASP A 261 -23.19 30.29 15.45
CA ASP A 261 -21.81 30.24 15.92
C ASP A 261 -21.68 29.25 17.10
N LYS A 262 -22.64 29.30 18.06
CA LYS A 262 -22.66 28.34 19.20
C LYS A 262 -22.80 26.89 18.73
N LYS A 263 -23.70 26.61 17.80
CA LYS A 263 -23.87 25.28 17.21
C LYS A 263 -22.61 24.81 16.46
N PHE A 264 -21.99 25.71 15.72
CA PHE A 264 -20.73 25.44 15.04
C PHE A 264 -19.63 25.02 16.03
N ASP A 265 -19.49 25.78 17.14
CA ASP A 265 -18.50 25.49 18.17
C ASP A 265 -18.76 24.13 18.84
N GLU A 266 -20.02 23.77 19.09
CA GLU A 266 -20.38 22.45 19.62
C GLU A 266 -19.98 21.32 18.70
N TYR A 267 -20.25 21.41 17.38
CA TYR A 267 -19.83 20.42 16.39
C TYR A 267 -18.31 20.41 16.25
N ASN A 268 -17.67 21.57 16.18
CA ASN A 268 -16.22 21.68 16.05
C ASN A 268 -15.50 21.06 17.25
N GLN A 269 -16.02 21.23 18.47
CA GLN A 269 -15.45 20.59 19.66
C GLN A 269 -15.55 19.08 19.59
N LYS A 270 -16.68 18.51 19.14
CA LYS A 270 -16.83 17.06 18.94
C LYS A 270 -15.85 16.53 17.89
N VAL A 271 -15.70 17.24 16.77
CA VAL A 271 -14.69 16.89 15.73
C VAL A 271 -13.29 16.94 16.32
N CYS A 272 -12.95 17.97 17.09
CA CYS A 272 -11.65 18.11 17.74
C CYS A 272 -11.34 16.93 18.69
N GLU A 273 -12.29 16.55 19.53
CA GLU A 273 -12.12 15.41 20.46
C GLU A 273 -11.97 14.09 19.73
N ALA A 274 -12.82 13.81 18.73
CA ALA A 274 -12.75 12.61 17.93
C ALA A 274 -11.43 12.54 17.12
N ASN A 275 -11.00 13.68 16.57
CA ASN A 275 -9.74 13.80 15.84
C ASN A 275 -8.54 13.57 16.78
N ARG A 276 -8.52 14.17 17.96
CA ARG A 276 -7.44 13.98 18.94
C ARG A 276 -7.27 12.51 19.31
N LYS A 277 -8.38 11.80 19.60
CA LYS A 277 -8.35 10.37 19.95
C LYS A 277 -7.91 9.51 18.77
N SER A 278 -8.38 9.78 17.56
CA SER A 278 -8.00 9.04 16.36
C SER A 278 -6.52 9.27 16.00
N GLN A 279 -6.03 10.51 16.07
CA GLN A 279 -4.64 10.86 15.79
C GLN A 279 -3.66 10.30 16.83
N PHE A 280 -4.03 10.33 18.12
CA PHE A 280 -3.22 9.72 19.17
C PHE A 280 -3.02 8.22 18.94
N LEU A 281 -4.11 7.48 18.67
CA LEU A 281 -4.03 6.04 18.42
C LEU A 281 -3.27 5.73 17.10
N SER A 282 -3.47 6.55 16.07
CA SER A 282 -2.72 6.43 14.82
C SER A 282 -1.23 6.72 15.01
N GLY A 283 -0.91 7.76 15.78
CA GLY A 283 0.47 8.17 16.05
C GLY A 283 1.27 7.17 16.87
N ILE A 284 0.62 6.42 17.77
CA ILE A 284 1.26 5.37 18.57
C ILE A 284 1.61 4.13 17.73
N MET A 285 0.97 3.91 16.59
CA MET A 285 1.21 2.71 15.77
C MET A 285 2.68 2.59 15.34
N GLN A 286 3.27 3.67 14.84
CA GLN A 286 4.66 3.66 14.39
C GLN A 286 5.67 3.39 15.52
N PRO A 287 5.63 4.06 16.69
CA PRO A 287 6.45 3.72 17.84
C PRO A 287 6.30 2.26 18.30
N ILE A 288 5.08 1.74 18.34
CA ILE A 288 4.84 0.34 18.71
C ILE A 288 5.50 -0.61 17.71
N MET A 289 5.35 -0.37 16.41
CA MET A 289 5.97 -1.21 15.37
C MET A 289 7.50 -1.17 15.47
N ASN A 290 8.09 0.00 15.70
CA ASN A 290 9.53 0.13 15.90
C ASN A 290 10.01 -0.60 17.15
N PHE A 291 9.26 -0.48 18.25
CA PHE A 291 9.57 -1.20 19.50
C PHE A 291 9.54 -2.71 19.29
N ILE A 292 8.51 -3.24 18.65
CA ILE A 292 8.36 -4.67 18.36
C ILE A 292 9.47 -5.16 17.43
N GLY A 293 9.81 -4.40 16.39
CA GLY A 293 10.91 -4.71 15.49
C GLY A 293 12.25 -4.78 16.21
N ASN A 294 12.56 -3.80 17.05
CA ASN A 294 13.77 -3.78 17.85
C ASN A 294 13.80 -4.87 18.92
N PHE A 295 12.65 -5.14 19.55
CA PHE A 295 12.54 -6.26 20.51
C PHE A 295 12.77 -7.62 19.82
N GLY A 296 12.19 -7.82 18.66
CA GLY A 296 12.45 -9.02 17.85
C GLY A 296 13.91 -9.17 17.48
N TYR A 297 14.57 -8.07 17.08
CA TYR A 297 16.01 -8.06 16.78
C TYR A 297 16.88 -8.43 18.01
N VAL A 298 16.54 -7.92 19.20
CA VAL A 298 17.26 -8.26 20.43
C VAL A 298 17.01 -9.70 20.88
N ALA A 299 15.80 -10.24 20.62
CA ALA A 299 15.44 -11.61 21.01
C ALA A 299 16.13 -12.66 20.13
N VAL A 300 16.40 -12.35 18.87
CA VAL A 300 17.12 -13.20 17.90
C VAL A 300 18.62 -13.08 18.08
#